data_6a7ea71cdbb393664af4ca03396afe4f
#
_entry.id   6a7ea71cdbb393664af4ca03396afe4f
#
_cell.length_a   1.000
_cell.length_b   1.000
_cell.length_c   1.000
_cell.angle_alpha   90.00
_cell.angle_beta   90.00
_cell.angle_gamma   90.00
#
_symmetry.space_group_name_H-M   'P 1'
#
loop_
_entity.id
_entity.type
_entity.pdbx_description
1 polymer ?
#
loop_
_entity_poly.entity_id
_entity_poly.type
_entity_poly.pdbx_seq_one_letter_code
_entity_poly.pdbx_strand_id
1 'polypeptide(L)'
;MYGLAVLSQLLFFARAGGGGSSSGGGGGGVALFGIPMVVAISVSGFVKKTTQSKMAAIAVGFLAGLLASLFYLLGGVVIFILVAISALVGAIIGAFTDKISRFRKGSEAAKQAVQQAATQDSAWNEQGIVNYATTVFNRFQYDWERMDLPSIQQYVTPNYARHIGLMLYALQQMGRVNRMKNVVISEAIITRAYDDANDQNDRVSVSFVASANDELVDTASGAVLHRDTGEFGEQWNFVRSGDGWLLDSIDQETEDPAQLVVSMQQFAAQYDMYFSPDWGRLLLPTHGELFKGGFKGTDINNHIIGFWTGNLLVQLYTYVADASNTDSATTYIIGQVNLPKSYGGILVERRDSRFLKRFRAPSGYKKVELEWGDFNKRYQVYATDENQVTSFELLNPSFMAWLYDQDIKVNIEVVDNIVYLYAKISAGEMRYGEMMDILQKSHKELKM
;
A
#
# COMPACT_ATOMS: atom_id res chain seq x y z
N MET A 1 0.81 8.44 26.87
CA MET A 1 1.50 7.95 25.66
C MET A 1 0.74 6.87 24.88
N TYR A 2 -0.18 6.14 25.49
CA TYR A 2 -0.96 5.07 24.81
C TYR A 2 -2.02 5.56 23.79
N GLY A 3 -2.44 6.81 23.83
CA GLY A 3 -3.51 7.32 22.96
C GLY A 3 -3.08 7.72 21.54
N LEU A 4 -1.82 8.06 21.33
CA LEU A 4 -1.31 8.49 20.01
C LEU A 4 -0.97 7.31 19.09
N ALA A 5 -0.56 6.18 19.65
CA ALA A 5 -0.25 4.97 18.90
C ALA A 5 -1.50 4.29 18.31
N VAL A 6 -2.65 4.42 18.95
CA VAL A 6 -3.91 3.84 18.47
C VAL A 6 -4.50 4.63 17.29
N LEU A 7 -4.21 5.92 17.19
CA LEU A 7 -4.76 6.80 16.13
C LEU A 7 -4.02 6.70 14.80
N SER A 8 -2.73 6.30 14.79
CA SER A 8 -1.97 6.12 13.55
C SER A 8 -2.31 4.82 12.82
N GLN A 9 -2.97 3.87 13.48
CA GLN A 9 -3.23 2.53 12.97
C GLN A 9 -4.54 2.36 12.19
N LEU A 10 -5.40 3.37 12.15
CA LEU A 10 -6.72 3.24 11.53
C LEU A 10 -6.79 3.71 10.05
N LEU A 11 -5.66 3.94 9.39
CA LEU A 11 -5.66 4.77 8.18
C LEU A 11 -5.06 4.14 6.92
N PHE A 12 -4.91 2.79 6.84
CA PHE A 12 -4.26 2.19 5.68
C PHE A 12 -5.19 1.25 4.93
N PHE A 13 -5.55 1.62 3.70
CA PHE A 13 -6.51 0.85 2.92
C PHE A 13 -6.16 0.89 1.43
N ALA A 14 -6.21 -0.27 0.83
CA ALA A 14 -6.07 -0.43 -0.60
C ALA A 14 -7.39 -0.15 -1.31
N ARG A 15 -7.33 0.63 -2.37
CA ARG A 15 -8.42 0.97 -3.28
C ARG A 15 -8.01 0.63 -4.71
N ALA A 16 -8.84 0.83 -5.66
CA ALA A 16 -8.57 0.61 -7.07
C ALA A 16 -7.37 1.40 -7.61
N GLY A 17 -6.89 2.41 -6.91
CA GLY A 17 -5.68 3.18 -7.24
C GLY A 17 -4.48 2.90 -6.35
N GLY A 18 -4.60 1.96 -5.41
CA GLY A 18 -3.60 1.71 -4.38
C GLY A 18 -3.89 2.47 -3.07
N GLY A 19 -3.35 2.02 -1.95
CA GLY A 19 -3.60 2.57 -0.61
C GLY A 19 -2.42 3.35 -0.06
N GLY A 20 -2.61 4.57 0.39
CA GLY A 20 -1.57 5.42 0.93
C GLY A 20 -1.50 5.45 2.45
N SER A 21 -0.29 5.44 3.01
CA SER A 21 -0.04 5.61 4.42
C SER A 21 0.47 7.02 4.75
N SER A 22 -0.19 7.73 5.66
CA SER A 22 0.34 8.98 6.20
C SER A 22 0.94 8.77 7.58
N SER A 23 2.26 8.67 7.70
CA SER A 23 2.96 8.80 8.97
C SER A 23 3.41 10.25 9.17
N GLY A 24 2.68 11.01 9.96
CA GLY A 24 3.10 12.35 10.37
C GLY A 24 4.14 12.27 11.48
N GLY A 25 5.42 12.40 11.15
CA GLY A 25 6.49 12.64 12.11
C GLY A 25 6.78 14.13 12.25
N GLY A 26 6.32 14.76 13.31
CA GLY A 26 6.68 16.12 13.71
C GLY A 26 7.25 16.14 15.12
N GLY A 27 8.57 15.99 15.25
CA GLY A 27 9.26 16.25 16.50
C GLY A 27 9.52 17.73 16.67
N GLY A 28 8.79 18.38 17.59
CA GLY A 28 9.09 19.71 18.08
C GLY A 28 8.50 19.89 19.46
N GLY A 29 9.33 20.34 20.41
CA GLY A 29 9.02 20.43 21.83
C GLY A 29 7.66 21.07 22.11
N VAL A 30 6.78 20.28 22.68
CA VAL A 30 5.44 20.71 23.08
C VAL A 30 5.59 21.52 24.35
N ALA A 31 5.49 22.84 24.24
CA ALA A 31 5.34 23.72 25.40
C ALA A 31 4.09 23.28 26.20
N LEU A 32 4.13 23.46 27.51
CA LEU A 32 3.06 23.07 28.46
C LEU A 32 1.63 23.42 28.01
N PHE A 33 1.45 24.46 27.18
CA PHE A 33 0.16 24.86 26.60
C PHE A 33 -0.34 24.01 25.43
N GLY A 34 0.49 23.14 24.88
CA GLY A 34 0.15 22.38 23.67
C GLY A 34 -0.73 21.16 23.88
N ILE A 35 -0.77 20.57 25.07
CA ILE A 35 -1.49 19.31 25.32
C ILE A 35 -2.99 19.41 25.03
N PRO A 36 -3.78 20.40 25.55
CA PRO A 36 -5.19 20.50 25.24
C PRO A 36 -5.47 20.78 23.76
N MET A 37 -4.61 21.56 23.11
CA MET A 37 -4.72 21.83 21.68
C MET A 37 -4.51 20.56 20.85
N VAL A 38 -3.50 19.75 21.18
CA VAL A 38 -3.22 18.47 20.50
C VAL A 38 -4.38 17.48 20.70
N VAL A 39 -4.92 17.38 21.92
CA VAL A 39 -6.09 16.55 22.20
C VAL A 39 -7.30 17.01 21.39
N ALA A 40 -7.56 18.32 21.35
CA ALA A 40 -8.67 18.89 20.60
C ALA A 40 -8.55 18.63 19.09
N ILE A 41 -7.35 18.80 18.50
CA ILE A 41 -7.07 18.51 17.08
C ILE A 41 -7.34 17.03 16.80
N SER A 42 -6.78 16.13 17.61
CA SER A 42 -6.89 14.68 17.39
C SER A 42 -8.33 14.19 17.48
N VAL A 43 -9.07 14.63 18.51
CA VAL A 43 -10.48 14.23 18.71
C VAL A 43 -11.37 14.85 17.64
N SER A 44 -11.16 16.12 17.29
CA SER A 44 -11.92 16.78 16.22
C SER A 44 -11.74 16.09 14.88
N GLY A 45 -10.49 15.76 14.51
CA GLY A 45 -10.21 15.01 13.28
C GLY A 45 -10.88 13.63 13.27
N PHE A 46 -10.84 12.91 14.40
CA PHE A 46 -11.51 11.62 14.54
C PHE A 46 -13.03 11.71 14.39
N VAL A 47 -13.67 12.67 15.09
CA VAL A 47 -15.13 12.86 15.02
C VAL A 47 -15.55 13.30 13.61
N LYS A 48 -14.81 14.20 12.95
CA LYS A 48 -15.06 14.57 11.56
C LYS A 48 -15.05 13.35 10.65
N LYS A 49 -14.06 12.48 10.84
CA LYS A 49 -13.94 11.24 10.06
C LYS A 49 -15.12 10.29 10.27
N THR A 50 -15.62 10.19 11.51
CA THR A 50 -16.70 9.24 11.88
C THR A 50 -18.08 9.76 11.52
N THR A 51 -18.35 11.06 11.72
CA THR A 51 -19.68 11.67 11.58
C THR A 51 -19.86 12.47 10.30
N GLN A 52 -18.76 12.78 9.59
CA GLN A 52 -18.69 13.70 8.45
C GLN A 52 -19.24 15.11 8.72
N SER A 53 -19.50 15.44 9.99
CA SER A 53 -20.01 16.72 10.43
C SER A 53 -18.92 17.60 11.03
N LYS A 54 -18.60 18.73 10.36
CA LYS A 54 -17.64 19.72 10.85
C LYS A 54 -18.07 20.31 12.21
N MET A 55 -19.37 20.56 12.38
CA MET A 55 -19.91 21.12 13.64
C MET A 55 -19.79 20.12 14.80
N ALA A 56 -20.10 18.85 14.58
CA ALA A 56 -19.91 17.80 15.58
C ALA A 56 -18.43 17.64 15.94
N ALA A 57 -17.55 17.67 14.95
CA ALA A 57 -16.10 17.57 15.15
C ALA A 57 -15.56 18.73 16.00
N ILE A 58 -15.96 19.97 15.72
CA ILE A 58 -15.57 21.16 16.51
C ILE A 58 -16.08 21.02 17.96
N ALA A 59 -17.34 20.68 18.12
CA ALA A 59 -17.96 20.60 19.47
C ALA A 59 -17.31 19.53 20.33
N VAL A 60 -17.14 18.30 19.80
CA VAL A 60 -16.56 17.19 20.57
C VAL A 60 -15.05 17.37 20.76
N GLY A 61 -14.33 17.87 19.75
CA GLY A 61 -12.90 18.16 19.86
C GLY A 61 -12.63 19.27 20.90
N PHE A 62 -13.43 20.33 20.89
CA PHE A 62 -13.34 21.40 21.89
C PHE A 62 -13.63 20.88 23.31
N LEU A 63 -14.68 20.07 23.49
CA LEU A 63 -15.01 19.48 24.77
C LEU A 63 -13.88 18.60 25.32
N ALA A 64 -13.28 17.78 24.47
CA ALA A 64 -12.14 16.94 24.84
C ALA A 64 -10.91 17.77 25.23
N GLY A 65 -10.61 18.84 24.49
CA GLY A 65 -9.54 19.78 24.83
C GLY A 65 -9.83 20.55 26.15
N LEU A 66 -11.10 20.95 26.39
CA LEU A 66 -11.52 21.59 27.61
C LEU A 66 -11.35 20.67 28.84
N LEU A 67 -11.72 19.40 28.71
CA LEU A 67 -11.49 18.39 29.75
C LEU A 67 -10.00 18.23 30.08
N ALA A 68 -9.14 18.20 29.04
CA ALA A 68 -7.69 18.16 29.20
C ALA A 68 -7.16 19.44 29.89
N SER A 69 -7.85 20.58 29.74
CA SER A 69 -7.48 21.86 30.36
C SER A 69 -7.74 21.90 31.85
N LEU A 70 -8.59 21.04 32.40
CA LEU A 70 -8.93 21.05 33.86
C LEU A 70 -7.69 20.85 34.74
N PHE A 71 -6.67 20.17 34.26
CA PHE A 71 -5.41 20.02 34.99
C PHE A 71 -4.68 21.35 35.23
N TYR A 72 -4.99 22.39 34.45
CA TYR A 72 -4.37 23.72 34.57
C TYR A 72 -5.12 24.67 35.51
N LEU A 73 -6.27 24.26 36.06
CA LEU A 73 -7.02 25.03 37.04
C LEU A 73 -6.17 25.29 38.31
N LEU A 74 -5.23 24.40 38.62
CA LEU A 74 -4.29 24.56 39.73
C LEU A 74 -3.29 25.71 39.51
N GLY A 75 -3.09 26.17 38.27
CA GLY A 75 -2.21 27.28 37.90
C GLY A 75 -2.88 28.64 37.81
N GLY A 76 -4.19 28.72 38.10
CA GLY A 76 -4.97 29.97 38.10
C GLY A 76 -5.87 30.16 36.87
N VAL A 77 -6.91 30.99 37.04
CA VAL A 77 -7.99 31.20 36.05
C VAL A 77 -7.49 31.72 34.71
N VAL A 78 -6.46 32.57 34.70
CA VAL A 78 -5.89 33.13 33.45
C VAL A 78 -5.27 32.06 32.60
N ILE A 79 -4.49 31.16 33.19
CA ILE A 79 -3.86 30.04 32.48
C ILE A 79 -4.93 29.11 31.90
N PHE A 80 -5.96 28.80 32.68
CA PHE A 80 -7.09 27.98 32.23
C PHE A 80 -7.81 28.61 31.03
N ILE A 81 -8.07 29.92 31.01
CA ILE A 81 -8.72 30.61 29.88
C ILE A 81 -7.84 30.52 28.61
N LEU A 82 -6.54 30.79 28.73
CA LEU A 82 -5.62 30.72 27.60
C LEU A 82 -5.55 29.31 27.01
N VAL A 83 -5.53 28.31 27.88
CA VAL A 83 -5.50 26.89 27.47
C VAL A 83 -6.83 26.46 26.84
N ALA A 84 -7.97 26.95 27.35
CA ALA A 84 -9.28 26.70 26.75
C ALA A 84 -9.42 27.33 25.36
N ILE A 85 -8.88 28.56 25.17
CA ILE A 85 -8.82 29.20 23.85
C ILE A 85 -7.95 28.36 22.89
N SER A 86 -6.80 27.85 23.34
CA SER A 86 -5.95 27.00 22.53
C SER A 86 -6.63 25.68 22.10
N ALA A 87 -7.46 25.14 23.02
CA ALA A 87 -8.26 23.93 22.70
C ALA A 87 -9.35 24.22 21.64
N LEU A 88 -9.99 25.39 21.71
CA LEU A 88 -10.95 25.78 20.67
C LEU A 88 -10.29 25.95 19.30
N VAL A 89 -9.15 26.65 19.26
CA VAL A 89 -8.37 26.81 18.03
C VAL A 89 -7.92 25.47 17.48
N GLY A 90 -7.45 24.56 18.35
CA GLY A 90 -7.08 23.21 17.98
C GLY A 90 -8.25 22.39 17.43
N ALA A 91 -9.44 22.51 18.02
CA ALA A 91 -10.64 21.84 17.52
C ALA A 91 -11.04 22.34 16.13
N ILE A 92 -10.96 23.64 15.91
CA ILE A 92 -11.22 24.27 14.61
C ILE A 92 -10.17 23.77 13.57
N ILE A 93 -8.88 23.87 13.90
CA ILE A 93 -7.81 23.37 13.02
C ILE A 93 -8.04 21.90 12.66
N GLY A 94 -8.31 21.03 13.67
CA GLY A 94 -8.53 19.61 13.43
C GLY A 94 -9.76 19.31 12.56
N ALA A 95 -10.82 20.14 12.64
CA ALA A 95 -11.99 19.99 11.78
C ALA A 95 -11.75 20.46 10.33
N PHE A 96 -10.80 21.38 10.13
CA PHE A 96 -10.48 21.96 8.82
C PHE A 96 -9.15 21.48 8.23
N THR A 97 -8.35 20.69 8.97
CA THR A 97 -7.16 20.02 8.42
C THR A 97 -7.62 18.95 7.43
N ASP A 98 -7.50 19.25 6.16
CA ASP A 98 -7.75 18.30 5.08
C ASP A 98 -6.47 17.50 4.80
N LYS A 99 -6.60 16.18 4.62
CA LYS A 99 -5.51 15.29 4.18
C LYS A 99 -4.90 15.71 2.84
N ILE A 100 -5.56 16.59 2.12
CA ILE A 100 -5.30 16.98 0.73
C ILE A 100 -4.47 18.25 0.60
N SER A 101 -3.98 18.80 1.69
CA SER A 101 -3.19 20.04 1.62
C SER A 101 -1.99 19.95 0.66
N ARG A 102 -1.49 18.76 0.38
CA ARG A 102 -0.39 18.54 -0.56
C ARG A 102 -0.84 18.64 -2.01
N PHE A 103 -1.96 18.02 -2.37
CA PHE A 103 -2.49 18.05 -3.73
C PHE A 103 -3.03 19.45 -4.08
N ARG A 104 -3.49 20.24 -3.13
CA ARG A 104 -3.87 21.63 -3.35
C ARG A 104 -2.70 22.58 -3.63
N LYS A 105 -1.48 22.19 -3.22
CA LYS A 105 -0.29 22.95 -3.61
C LYS A 105 -0.09 22.88 -5.12
N GLY A 106 -0.19 23.99 -5.77
CA GLY A 106 -0.05 24.12 -7.22
C GLY A 106 -1.37 24.27 -7.98
N SER A 107 -2.53 24.10 -7.33
CA SER A 107 -3.83 24.21 -8.01
C SER A 107 -4.05 25.57 -8.67
N GLU A 108 -3.64 26.67 -8.04
CA GLU A 108 -3.76 28.00 -8.63
C GLU A 108 -2.84 28.18 -9.85
N ALA A 109 -1.59 27.69 -9.78
CA ALA A 109 -0.69 27.70 -10.91
C ALA A 109 -1.18 26.80 -12.05
N ALA A 110 -1.72 25.63 -11.71
CA ALA A 110 -2.31 24.72 -12.69
C ALA A 110 -3.52 25.34 -13.39
N LYS A 111 -4.40 26.01 -12.66
CA LYS A 111 -5.55 26.74 -13.25
C LYS A 111 -5.10 27.83 -14.22
N GLN A 112 -4.09 28.60 -13.85
CA GLN A 112 -3.53 29.61 -14.74
C GLN A 112 -2.95 28.99 -16.02
N ALA A 113 -2.21 27.88 -15.89
CA ALA A 113 -1.68 27.16 -17.03
C ALA A 113 -2.79 26.62 -17.94
N VAL A 114 -3.83 26.02 -17.38
CA VAL A 114 -5.01 25.54 -18.14
C VAL A 114 -5.71 26.69 -18.85
N GLN A 115 -5.93 27.83 -18.18
CA GLN A 115 -6.57 28.98 -18.77
C GLN A 115 -5.75 29.57 -19.93
N GLN A 116 -4.43 29.58 -19.81
CA GLN A 116 -3.53 30.02 -20.86
C GLN A 116 -3.58 29.06 -22.06
N ALA A 117 -3.44 27.76 -21.84
CA ALA A 117 -3.50 26.74 -22.89
C ALA A 117 -4.87 26.73 -23.59
N ALA A 118 -5.97 26.93 -22.87
CA ALA A 118 -7.32 26.99 -23.41
C ALA A 118 -7.54 28.14 -24.42
N THR A 119 -6.66 29.12 -24.46
CA THR A 119 -6.73 30.20 -25.47
C THR A 119 -6.33 29.72 -26.87
N GLN A 120 -5.59 28.64 -26.96
CA GLN A 120 -5.04 28.07 -28.20
C GLN A 120 -5.61 26.67 -28.51
N ASP A 121 -5.92 25.89 -27.51
CA ASP A 121 -6.43 24.53 -27.65
C ASP A 121 -7.66 24.29 -26.74
N SER A 122 -8.78 23.94 -27.37
CA SER A 122 -10.07 23.70 -26.69
C SER A 122 -10.07 22.50 -25.75
N ALA A 123 -9.12 21.58 -25.88
CA ALA A 123 -8.99 20.44 -24.98
C ALA A 123 -8.55 20.83 -23.56
N TRP A 124 -7.98 22.00 -23.38
CA TRP A 124 -7.62 22.57 -22.11
C TRP A 124 -8.79 23.26 -21.37
N ASN A 125 -10.03 22.92 -21.69
CA ASN A 125 -11.19 23.42 -20.97
C ASN A 125 -11.22 22.86 -19.54
N GLU A 126 -11.02 23.72 -18.52
CA GLU A 126 -10.96 23.34 -17.10
C GLU A 126 -12.15 22.47 -16.68
N GLN A 127 -13.37 22.94 -16.94
CA GLN A 127 -14.58 22.20 -16.56
C GLN A 127 -14.72 20.89 -17.35
N GLY A 128 -14.33 20.89 -18.62
CA GLY A 128 -14.31 19.69 -19.47
C GLY A 128 -13.36 18.62 -18.92
N ILE A 129 -12.15 19.01 -18.52
CA ILE A 129 -11.15 18.11 -17.92
C ILE A 129 -11.69 17.51 -16.60
N VAL A 130 -12.21 18.35 -15.69
CA VAL A 130 -12.74 17.87 -14.39
C VAL A 130 -13.93 16.94 -14.59
N ASN A 131 -14.85 17.28 -15.50
CA ASN A 131 -16.01 16.42 -15.80
C ASN A 131 -15.59 15.09 -16.41
N TYR A 132 -14.63 15.10 -17.34
CA TYR A 132 -14.07 13.90 -17.92
C TYR A 132 -13.38 13.02 -16.85
N ALA A 133 -12.50 13.61 -16.06
CA ALA A 133 -11.80 12.90 -14.98
C ALA A 133 -12.79 12.29 -13.99
N THR A 134 -13.86 13.01 -13.61
CA THR A 134 -14.93 12.50 -12.74
C THR A 134 -15.68 11.32 -13.39
N THR A 135 -15.93 11.39 -14.68
CA THR A 135 -16.55 10.29 -15.42
C THR A 135 -15.66 9.07 -15.45
N VAL A 136 -14.35 9.26 -15.72
CA VAL A 136 -13.36 8.17 -15.71
C VAL A 136 -13.21 7.59 -14.32
N PHE A 137 -13.19 8.40 -13.25
CA PHE A 137 -13.14 7.95 -11.87
C PHE A 137 -14.29 6.97 -11.56
N ASN A 138 -15.54 7.36 -11.83
CA ASN A 138 -16.70 6.52 -11.55
C ASN A 138 -16.71 5.25 -12.42
N ARG A 139 -16.34 5.38 -13.70
CA ARG A 139 -16.27 4.25 -14.63
C ARG A 139 -15.20 3.25 -14.23
N PHE A 140 -14.03 3.74 -13.80
CA PHE A 140 -12.92 2.89 -13.36
C PHE A 140 -13.32 2.03 -12.15
N GLN A 141 -13.98 2.60 -11.14
CA GLN A 141 -14.43 1.82 -9.98
C GLN A 141 -15.40 0.71 -10.38
N TYR A 142 -16.31 1.00 -11.32
CA TYR A 142 -17.28 0.02 -11.82
C TYR A 142 -16.59 -1.10 -12.63
N ASP A 143 -15.71 -0.74 -13.57
CA ASP A 143 -15.04 -1.70 -14.45
C ASP A 143 -13.99 -2.53 -13.64
N TRP A 144 -13.33 -1.91 -12.64
CA TRP A 144 -12.41 -2.57 -11.72
C TRP A 144 -13.09 -3.66 -10.87
N GLU A 145 -14.23 -3.37 -10.25
CA GLU A 145 -15.00 -4.35 -9.48
C GLU A 145 -15.39 -5.57 -10.33
N ARG A 146 -15.69 -5.33 -11.60
CA ARG A 146 -16.06 -6.37 -12.58
C ARG A 146 -14.86 -7.08 -13.19
N MET A 147 -13.66 -6.62 -12.90
CA MET A 147 -12.42 -7.09 -13.52
C MET A 147 -12.46 -6.98 -15.06
N ASP A 148 -13.13 -5.94 -15.58
CA ASP A 148 -13.38 -5.74 -17.00
C ASP A 148 -12.22 -4.93 -17.62
N LEU A 149 -11.08 -5.60 -17.82
CA LEU A 149 -9.91 -4.97 -18.45
C LEU A 149 -10.19 -4.41 -19.86
N PRO A 150 -10.97 -5.09 -20.74
CA PRO A 150 -11.32 -4.51 -22.05
C PRO A 150 -12.03 -3.16 -21.98
N SER A 151 -12.91 -2.95 -21.00
CA SER A 151 -13.57 -1.67 -20.77
C SER A 151 -12.59 -0.61 -20.23
N ILE A 152 -11.70 -1.00 -19.30
CA ILE A 152 -10.67 -0.13 -18.75
C ILE A 152 -9.71 0.36 -19.85
N GLN A 153 -9.29 -0.51 -20.77
CA GLN A 153 -8.40 -0.18 -21.89
C GLN A 153 -8.89 0.97 -22.79
N GLN A 154 -10.18 1.28 -22.77
CA GLN A 154 -10.76 2.33 -23.62
C GLN A 154 -10.40 3.75 -23.16
N TYR A 155 -10.03 3.94 -21.89
CA TYR A 155 -9.79 5.26 -21.31
C TYR A 155 -8.49 5.37 -20.50
N VAL A 156 -7.63 4.33 -20.58
CA VAL A 156 -6.29 4.35 -19.97
C VAL A 156 -5.21 4.21 -21.04
N THR A 157 -3.98 4.59 -20.71
CA THR A 157 -2.83 4.35 -21.59
C THR A 157 -2.55 2.86 -21.73
N PRO A 158 -1.96 2.39 -22.84
CA PRO A 158 -1.60 0.98 -23.02
C PRO A 158 -0.66 0.47 -21.91
N ASN A 159 0.26 1.31 -21.44
CA ASN A 159 1.18 0.95 -20.36
C ASN A 159 0.44 0.77 -19.03
N TYR A 160 -0.45 1.69 -18.69
CA TYR A 160 -1.23 1.59 -17.46
C TYR A 160 -2.25 0.44 -17.53
N ALA A 161 -2.82 0.17 -18.70
CA ALA A 161 -3.68 -1.00 -18.93
C ALA A 161 -2.95 -2.33 -18.64
N ARG A 162 -1.67 -2.45 -19.02
CA ARG A 162 -0.86 -3.64 -18.69
C ARG A 162 -0.68 -3.77 -17.17
N HIS A 163 -0.37 -2.66 -16.48
CA HIS A 163 -0.25 -2.65 -15.01
C HIS A 163 -1.56 -3.08 -14.34
N ILE A 164 -2.68 -2.46 -14.73
CA ILE A 164 -4.01 -2.83 -14.22
C ILE A 164 -4.30 -4.31 -14.50
N GLY A 165 -4.00 -4.80 -15.69
CA GLY A 165 -4.18 -6.22 -16.05
C GLY A 165 -3.43 -7.17 -15.12
N LEU A 166 -2.18 -6.85 -14.75
CA LEU A 166 -1.40 -7.61 -13.78
C LEU A 166 -2.06 -7.62 -12.39
N MET A 167 -2.56 -6.47 -11.96
CA MET A 167 -3.21 -6.34 -10.66
C MET A 167 -4.52 -7.13 -10.59
N LEU A 168 -5.36 -7.02 -11.62
CA LEU A 168 -6.60 -7.80 -11.74
C LEU A 168 -6.31 -9.31 -11.77
N TYR A 169 -5.27 -9.71 -12.51
CA TYR A 169 -4.83 -11.11 -12.55
C TYR A 169 -4.38 -11.59 -11.16
N ALA A 170 -3.60 -10.79 -10.43
CA ALA A 170 -3.18 -11.12 -9.07
C ALA A 170 -4.38 -11.30 -8.13
N LEU A 171 -5.36 -10.39 -8.17
CA LEU A 171 -6.60 -10.50 -7.40
C LEU A 171 -7.37 -11.78 -7.74
N GLN A 172 -7.49 -12.13 -9.02
CA GLN A 172 -8.14 -13.36 -9.46
C GLN A 172 -7.41 -14.61 -8.93
N GLN A 173 -6.07 -14.63 -8.99
CA GLN A 173 -5.27 -15.74 -8.44
C GLN A 173 -5.46 -15.90 -6.92
N MET A 174 -5.73 -14.82 -6.22
CA MET A 174 -6.01 -14.82 -4.78
C MET A 174 -7.48 -15.07 -4.45
N GLY A 175 -8.35 -15.24 -5.45
CA GLY A 175 -9.78 -15.41 -5.24
C GLY A 175 -10.45 -14.18 -4.62
N ARG A 176 -10.05 -12.97 -5.01
CA ARG A 176 -10.52 -11.73 -4.40
C ARG A 176 -11.11 -10.77 -5.41
N VAL A 177 -12.00 -9.93 -4.92
CA VAL A 177 -12.50 -8.76 -5.63
C VAL A 177 -12.54 -7.57 -4.68
N ASN A 178 -12.16 -6.41 -5.18
CA ASN A 178 -12.31 -5.15 -4.46
C ASN A 178 -13.55 -4.43 -4.98
N ARG A 179 -14.42 -4.00 -4.05
CA ARG A 179 -15.72 -3.36 -4.34
C ARG A 179 -15.79 -2.01 -3.68
N MET A 180 -16.14 -1.00 -4.45
CA MET A 180 -16.41 0.34 -3.95
C MET A 180 -17.89 0.68 -4.10
N LYS A 181 -18.57 0.86 -2.96
CA LYS A 181 -19.99 1.22 -2.91
C LYS A 181 -20.18 2.61 -2.31
N ASN A 182 -21.29 3.26 -2.67
CA ASN A 182 -21.68 4.56 -2.12
C ASN A 182 -20.55 5.61 -2.27
N VAL A 183 -19.94 5.64 -3.44
CA VAL A 183 -18.86 6.60 -3.75
C VAL A 183 -19.44 8.01 -3.78
N VAL A 184 -18.85 8.90 -2.98
CA VAL A 184 -19.19 10.32 -2.95
C VAL A 184 -17.92 11.12 -3.15
N ILE A 185 -17.82 11.82 -4.28
CA ILE A 185 -16.73 12.74 -4.56
C ILE A 185 -17.08 14.09 -3.90
N SER A 186 -16.31 14.50 -2.91
CA SER A 186 -16.47 15.78 -2.21
C SER A 186 -15.71 16.91 -2.89
N GLU A 187 -14.62 16.60 -3.60
CA GLU A 187 -13.81 17.58 -4.32
C GLU A 187 -13.12 16.92 -5.52
N ALA A 188 -13.04 17.66 -6.63
CA ALA A 188 -12.24 17.32 -7.80
C ALA A 188 -11.60 18.60 -8.34
N ILE A 189 -10.28 18.70 -8.31
CA ILE A 189 -9.54 19.91 -8.70
C ILE A 189 -8.32 19.57 -9.56
N ILE A 190 -8.01 20.42 -10.53
CA ILE A 190 -6.76 20.34 -11.29
C ILE A 190 -5.61 20.82 -10.39
N THR A 191 -4.58 20.01 -10.25
CA THR A 191 -3.43 20.27 -9.37
C THR A 191 -2.12 20.40 -10.11
N ARG A 192 -2.05 19.86 -11.32
CA ARG A 192 -0.91 20.04 -12.25
C ARG A 192 -1.43 20.16 -13.67
N ALA A 193 -0.79 21.01 -14.46
CA ALA A 193 -1.01 21.14 -15.89
C ALA A 193 0.33 21.41 -16.55
N TYR A 194 0.62 20.71 -17.62
CA TYR A 194 1.80 20.89 -18.45
C TYR A 194 1.36 20.84 -19.90
N ASP A 195 1.46 22.00 -20.56
CA ASP A 195 1.15 22.24 -21.96
C ASP A 195 2.48 22.35 -22.73
N ASP A 196 2.69 21.51 -23.72
CA ASP A 196 3.90 21.41 -24.50
C ASP A 196 3.62 21.80 -25.96
N ALA A 197 4.63 22.22 -26.69
CA ALA A 197 4.50 22.49 -28.13
C ALA A 197 4.10 21.25 -28.94
N ASN A 198 4.30 20.06 -28.42
CA ASN A 198 3.79 18.81 -28.95
C ASN A 198 2.71 18.28 -28.02
N ASP A 199 1.47 18.37 -28.43
CA ASP A 199 0.28 17.96 -27.66
C ASP A 199 0.40 16.53 -27.07
N GLN A 200 1.16 15.62 -27.68
CA GLN A 200 1.39 14.28 -27.14
C GLN A 200 2.13 14.30 -25.80
N ASN A 201 2.81 15.38 -25.48
CA ASN A 201 3.51 15.58 -24.23
C ASN A 201 2.65 16.24 -23.15
N ASP A 202 1.45 16.70 -23.51
CA ASP A 202 0.54 17.34 -22.57
C ASP A 202 0.16 16.42 -21.42
N ARG A 203 0.12 16.97 -20.23
CA ARG A 203 -0.19 16.25 -18.99
C ARG A 203 -1.09 17.11 -18.11
N VAL A 204 -2.09 16.47 -17.53
CA VAL A 204 -2.93 17.12 -16.52
C VAL A 204 -3.18 16.15 -15.35
N SER A 205 -3.14 16.67 -14.14
CA SER A 205 -3.47 15.89 -12.94
C SER A 205 -4.69 16.49 -12.26
N VAL A 206 -5.65 15.60 -11.95
CA VAL A 206 -6.85 15.93 -11.18
C VAL A 206 -6.78 15.20 -9.84
N SER A 207 -6.86 15.96 -8.75
CA SER A 207 -6.93 15.39 -7.42
C SER A 207 -8.37 15.26 -6.97
N PHE A 208 -8.70 14.09 -6.45
CA PHE A 208 -10.01 13.75 -5.90
C PHE A 208 -9.96 13.62 -4.40
N VAL A 209 -10.97 14.17 -3.74
CA VAL A 209 -11.37 13.78 -2.38
C VAL A 209 -12.65 13.01 -2.51
N ALA A 210 -12.65 11.80 -2.03
CA ALA A 210 -13.84 10.98 -2.07
C ALA A 210 -13.99 10.14 -0.79
N SER A 211 -15.19 9.67 -0.54
CA SER A 211 -15.49 8.64 0.46
C SER A 211 -16.25 7.49 -0.22
N ALA A 212 -16.03 6.29 0.28
CA ALA A 212 -16.71 5.09 -0.23
C ALA A 212 -16.76 4.02 0.86
N ASN A 213 -17.60 3.03 0.67
CA ASN A 213 -17.49 1.75 1.34
C ASN A 213 -16.60 0.85 0.48
N ASP A 214 -15.32 0.80 0.81
CA ASP A 214 -14.33 0.00 0.13
C ASP A 214 -14.22 -1.38 0.81
N GLU A 215 -14.56 -2.44 0.09
CA GLU A 215 -14.62 -3.81 0.58
C GLU A 215 -13.72 -4.73 -0.24
N LEU A 216 -12.78 -5.40 0.43
CA LEU A 216 -12.08 -6.54 -0.14
C LEU A 216 -12.86 -7.82 0.18
N VAL A 217 -13.27 -8.55 -0.82
CA VAL A 217 -14.19 -9.68 -0.70
C VAL A 217 -13.56 -10.94 -1.25
N ASP A 218 -13.65 -12.05 -0.52
CA ASP A 218 -13.33 -13.39 -1.00
C ASP A 218 -14.42 -13.86 -1.97
N THR A 219 -14.04 -14.24 -3.20
CA THR A 219 -14.99 -14.57 -4.26
C THR A 219 -15.70 -15.90 -4.06
N ALA A 220 -15.05 -16.85 -3.37
CA ALA A 220 -15.60 -18.19 -3.15
C ALA A 220 -16.66 -18.20 -2.04
N SER A 221 -16.38 -17.52 -0.93
CA SER A 221 -17.26 -17.49 0.24
C SER A 221 -18.18 -16.25 0.27
N GLY A 222 -17.86 -15.19 -0.47
CA GLY A 222 -18.51 -13.90 -0.36
C GLY A 222 -18.18 -13.15 0.93
N ALA A 223 -17.23 -13.64 1.73
CA ALA A 223 -16.84 -13.01 2.98
C ALA A 223 -16.07 -11.71 2.75
N VAL A 224 -16.42 -10.67 3.51
CA VAL A 224 -15.65 -9.42 3.52
C VAL A 224 -14.38 -9.64 4.34
N LEU A 225 -13.24 -9.69 3.66
CA LEU A 225 -11.92 -9.85 4.27
C LEU A 225 -11.46 -8.57 4.95
N HIS A 226 -11.78 -7.43 4.34
CA HIS A 226 -11.44 -6.11 4.85
C HIS A 226 -12.46 -5.07 4.38
N ARG A 227 -12.69 -4.03 5.21
CA ARG A 227 -13.58 -2.91 4.87
C ARG A 227 -12.99 -1.59 5.34
N ASP A 228 -13.02 -0.59 4.46
CA ASP A 228 -12.80 0.80 4.78
C ASP A 228 -13.99 1.67 4.40
N THR A 229 -14.28 2.66 5.24
CA THR A 229 -15.34 3.65 5.02
C THR A 229 -14.82 5.08 5.12
N GLY A 230 -13.50 5.23 5.12
CA GLY A 230 -12.84 6.53 5.30
C GLY A 230 -12.91 7.44 4.07
N GLU A 231 -12.67 8.72 4.30
CA GLU A 231 -12.35 9.67 3.25
C GLU A 231 -10.93 9.41 2.74
N PHE A 232 -10.72 9.51 1.43
CA PHE A 232 -9.43 9.30 0.78
C PHE A 232 -9.13 10.40 -0.24
N GLY A 233 -7.85 10.61 -0.50
CA GLY A 233 -7.33 11.49 -1.54
C GLY A 233 -6.53 10.71 -2.57
N GLU A 234 -6.79 10.97 -3.85
CA GLU A 234 -6.05 10.38 -4.98
C GLU A 234 -5.75 11.45 -6.01
N GLN A 235 -4.57 11.35 -6.64
CA GLN A 235 -4.21 12.14 -7.80
C GLN A 235 -4.24 11.28 -9.05
N TRP A 236 -5.07 11.65 -9.99
CA TRP A 236 -5.28 10.97 -11.26
C TRP A 236 -4.55 11.72 -12.35
N ASN A 237 -3.57 11.08 -12.98
CA ASN A 237 -2.70 11.67 -13.99
C ASN A 237 -3.17 11.26 -15.38
N PHE A 238 -3.41 12.26 -16.23
CA PHE A 238 -3.87 12.07 -17.58
C PHE A 238 -2.83 12.58 -18.58
N VAL A 239 -2.77 11.92 -19.72
CA VAL A 239 -1.94 12.30 -20.86
C VAL A 239 -2.84 12.58 -22.08
N ARG A 240 -2.38 13.46 -22.93
CA ARG A 240 -3.09 13.82 -24.15
C ARG A 240 -3.18 12.64 -25.13
N SER A 241 -4.35 12.47 -25.75
CA SER A 241 -4.58 11.48 -26.82
C SER A 241 -5.56 12.05 -27.85
N GLY A 242 -5.06 12.55 -28.96
CA GLY A 242 -5.86 13.29 -29.92
C GLY A 242 -6.52 14.51 -29.26
N ASP A 243 -7.82 14.68 -29.42
CA ASP A 243 -8.58 15.78 -28.82
C ASP A 243 -9.02 15.52 -27.37
N GLY A 244 -8.60 14.41 -26.77
CA GLY A 244 -9.00 13.99 -25.44
C GLY A 244 -7.84 13.60 -24.52
N TRP A 245 -8.17 12.90 -23.46
CA TRP A 245 -7.26 12.50 -22.41
C TRP A 245 -7.36 11.01 -22.12
N LEU A 246 -6.24 10.35 -21.79
CA LEU A 246 -6.20 8.98 -21.26
C LEU A 246 -5.60 9.01 -19.86
N LEU A 247 -6.15 8.19 -18.96
CA LEU A 247 -5.60 7.99 -17.63
C LEU A 247 -4.27 7.20 -17.75
N ASP A 248 -3.21 7.73 -17.16
CA ASP A 248 -1.85 7.16 -17.21
C ASP A 248 -1.40 6.57 -15.87
N SER A 249 -1.85 7.15 -14.77
CA SER A 249 -1.59 6.59 -13.42
C SER A 249 -2.54 7.17 -12.39
N ILE A 250 -2.64 6.48 -11.25
CA ILE A 250 -3.33 6.93 -10.04
C ILE A 250 -2.30 6.91 -8.90
N ASP A 251 -2.02 8.09 -8.33
CA ASP A 251 -1.11 8.25 -7.21
C ASP A 251 -1.91 8.45 -5.93
N GLN A 252 -1.48 7.79 -4.87
CA GLN A 252 -2.02 7.99 -3.54
C GLN A 252 -1.35 9.17 -2.85
N GLU A 253 -1.99 9.72 -1.81
CA GLU A 253 -1.38 10.72 -0.94
C GLU A 253 -0.31 10.06 -0.05
N THR A 254 0.89 9.83 -0.58
CA THR A 254 2.02 9.25 0.17
C THR A 254 3.10 10.29 0.45
N GLU A 255 3.81 10.13 1.56
CA GLU A 255 5.06 10.84 1.81
C GLU A 255 6.20 10.14 1.07
N ASP A 256 6.43 10.55 -0.16
CA ASP A 256 7.40 9.88 -0.99
C ASP A 256 8.79 10.54 -0.91
N PRO A 257 9.84 9.81 -0.56
CA PRO A 257 11.20 10.19 -0.87
C PRO A 257 11.42 9.92 -2.37
N ALA A 258 11.31 10.96 -3.19
CA ALA A 258 11.37 10.90 -4.65
C ALA A 258 12.54 10.08 -5.23
N GLN A 259 13.66 9.97 -4.54
CA GLN A 259 14.82 9.17 -4.96
C GLN A 259 14.58 7.66 -4.87
N LEU A 260 13.83 7.19 -3.87
CA LEU A 260 13.52 5.77 -3.72
C LEU A 260 12.61 5.29 -4.85
N VAL A 261 11.56 6.06 -5.16
CA VAL A 261 10.64 5.75 -6.26
C VAL A 261 11.36 5.65 -7.59
N VAL A 262 12.22 6.59 -7.92
CA VAL A 262 12.98 6.56 -9.18
C VAL A 262 13.84 5.30 -9.28
N SER A 263 14.55 4.92 -8.22
CA SER A 263 15.39 3.71 -8.21
C SER A 263 14.56 2.42 -8.34
N MET A 264 13.39 2.37 -7.71
CA MET A 264 12.48 1.23 -7.79
C MET A 264 11.80 1.10 -9.14
N GLN A 265 11.42 2.23 -9.75
CA GLN A 265 10.90 2.25 -11.14
C GLN A 265 11.95 1.77 -12.13
N GLN A 266 13.22 2.21 -11.98
CA GLN A 266 14.31 1.74 -12.84
C GLN A 266 14.57 0.25 -12.68
N PHE A 267 14.56 -0.26 -11.44
CA PHE A 267 14.68 -1.69 -11.17
C PHE A 267 13.52 -2.49 -11.82
N ALA A 268 12.29 -2.05 -11.63
CA ALA A 268 11.12 -2.71 -12.23
C ALA A 268 11.22 -2.72 -13.77
N ALA A 269 11.57 -1.59 -14.37
CA ALA A 269 11.73 -1.48 -15.83
C ALA A 269 12.83 -2.40 -16.38
N GLN A 270 13.92 -2.65 -15.65
CA GLN A 270 14.98 -3.56 -16.03
C GLN A 270 14.47 -5.00 -16.25
N TYR A 271 13.42 -5.39 -15.54
CA TYR A 271 12.80 -6.73 -15.61
C TYR A 271 11.44 -6.74 -16.35
N ASP A 272 11.10 -5.67 -17.07
CA ASP A 272 9.78 -5.47 -17.71
C ASP A 272 8.62 -5.62 -16.72
N MET A 273 8.80 -5.11 -15.50
CA MET A 273 7.83 -5.13 -14.41
C MET A 273 7.34 -3.72 -14.08
N TYR A 274 6.30 -3.64 -13.29
CA TYR A 274 5.69 -2.39 -12.83
C TYR A 274 5.92 -2.18 -11.36
N PHE A 275 6.19 -0.92 -10.98
CA PHE A 275 6.34 -0.49 -9.60
C PHE A 275 5.15 0.36 -9.15
N SER A 276 4.68 0.08 -7.95
CA SER A 276 3.70 0.90 -7.23
C SER A 276 4.19 1.10 -5.80
N PRO A 277 4.23 2.34 -5.30
CA PRO A 277 4.77 2.62 -3.96
C PRO A 277 3.94 1.96 -2.87
N ASP A 278 2.62 1.87 -3.06
CA ASP A 278 1.68 1.39 -2.06
C ASP A 278 0.45 0.75 -2.71
N TRP A 279 0.19 -0.51 -2.37
CA TRP A 279 -1.05 -1.23 -2.70
C TRP A 279 -1.82 -1.63 -1.45
N GLY A 280 -1.37 -1.15 -0.28
CA GLY A 280 -2.00 -1.46 0.99
C GLY A 280 -2.22 -2.94 1.20
N ARG A 281 -3.48 -3.38 1.25
CA ARG A 281 -3.87 -4.74 1.59
C ARG A 281 -4.47 -5.56 0.45
N LEU A 282 -4.68 -4.98 -0.72
CA LEU A 282 -5.31 -5.67 -1.84
C LEU A 282 -4.65 -7.00 -2.15
N LEU A 283 -3.32 -6.99 -2.21
CA LEU A 283 -2.51 -8.15 -2.54
C LEU A 283 -1.84 -8.82 -1.33
N LEU A 284 -2.22 -8.46 -0.10
CA LEU A 284 -1.67 -9.08 1.10
C LEU A 284 -2.01 -10.57 1.13
N PRO A 285 -1.03 -11.48 1.16
CA PRO A 285 -1.29 -12.91 1.27
C PRO A 285 -2.02 -13.27 2.55
N THR A 286 -2.84 -14.32 2.51
CA THR A 286 -3.51 -14.91 3.68
C THR A 286 -3.00 -16.31 4.00
N HIS A 287 -2.19 -16.87 3.11
CA HIS A 287 -1.58 -18.19 3.29
C HIS A 287 -0.07 -18.05 3.49
N GLY A 288 0.50 -18.90 4.33
CA GLY A 288 1.90 -18.86 4.71
C GLY A 288 2.12 -18.51 6.18
N GLU A 289 3.25 -18.97 6.73
CA GLU A 289 3.58 -18.79 8.15
C GLU A 289 3.74 -17.32 8.54
N LEU A 290 4.29 -16.50 7.63
CA LEU A 290 4.51 -15.08 7.85
C LEU A 290 3.20 -14.29 7.92
N PHE A 291 2.16 -14.74 7.19
CA PHE A 291 0.91 -14.01 6.97
C PHE A 291 -0.25 -14.44 7.88
N LYS A 292 -0.02 -15.33 8.86
CA LYS A 292 -1.04 -15.85 9.78
C LYS A 292 -1.76 -14.77 10.60
N GLY A 293 -1.18 -13.58 10.73
CA GLY A 293 -1.80 -12.42 11.37
C GLY A 293 -2.98 -11.82 10.61
N GLY A 294 -3.15 -12.18 9.35
CA GLY A 294 -4.19 -11.64 8.46
C GLY A 294 -4.04 -10.14 8.23
N PHE A 295 -5.16 -9.44 8.09
CA PHE A 295 -5.20 -8.01 7.72
C PHE A 295 -4.96 -7.02 8.88
N LYS A 296 -4.59 -7.48 10.06
CA LYS A 296 -4.44 -6.62 11.25
C LYS A 296 -3.07 -5.94 11.25
N GLY A 297 -3.06 -4.61 11.07
CA GLY A 297 -1.88 -3.77 11.22
C GLY A 297 -0.72 -4.14 10.30
N THR A 298 -1.02 -4.63 9.11
CA THR A 298 -0.01 -5.11 8.15
C THR A 298 -0.28 -4.53 6.79
N ASP A 299 0.78 -4.06 6.13
CA ASP A 299 0.71 -3.48 4.79
C ASP A 299 1.83 -4.01 3.91
N ILE A 300 1.58 -4.01 2.61
CA ILE A 300 2.61 -4.20 1.60
C ILE A 300 2.92 -2.86 0.94
N ASN A 301 4.20 -2.57 0.81
CA ASN A 301 4.69 -1.34 0.21
C ASN A 301 5.79 -1.65 -0.80
N ASN A 302 6.14 -0.66 -1.63
CA ASN A 302 7.20 -0.77 -2.62
C ASN A 302 7.00 -2.01 -3.51
N HIS A 303 5.80 -2.16 -4.02
CA HIS A 303 5.37 -3.33 -4.75
C HIS A 303 5.85 -3.30 -6.21
N ILE A 304 6.50 -4.37 -6.63
CA ILE A 304 6.89 -4.62 -8.02
C ILE A 304 6.17 -5.87 -8.49
N ILE A 305 5.52 -5.80 -9.64
CA ILE A 305 4.75 -6.90 -10.20
C ILE A 305 5.01 -7.05 -11.70
N GLY A 306 5.08 -8.28 -12.17
CA GLY A 306 5.27 -8.60 -13.58
C GLY A 306 5.13 -10.08 -13.87
N PHE A 307 5.38 -10.44 -15.11
CA PHE A 307 5.44 -11.84 -15.55
C PHE A 307 6.86 -12.26 -15.91
N TRP A 308 7.20 -13.49 -15.52
CA TRP A 308 8.30 -14.22 -16.14
C TRP A 308 7.83 -15.01 -17.36
N THR A 309 8.79 -15.65 -18.03
CA THR A 309 8.55 -16.60 -19.12
C THR A 309 7.45 -17.60 -18.74
N GLY A 310 6.48 -17.84 -19.63
CA GLY A 310 5.37 -18.72 -19.36
C GLY A 310 4.22 -18.09 -18.55
N ASN A 311 4.17 -16.77 -18.47
CA ASN A 311 3.16 -16.02 -17.76
C ASN A 311 3.10 -16.32 -16.23
N LEU A 312 4.24 -16.62 -15.63
CA LEU A 312 4.32 -16.77 -14.18
C LEU A 312 4.27 -15.41 -13.51
N LEU A 313 3.28 -15.20 -12.67
CA LEU A 313 3.15 -13.98 -11.89
C LEU A 313 4.24 -13.91 -10.83
N VAL A 314 5.02 -12.83 -10.87
CA VAL A 314 6.11 -12.54 -9.93
C VAL A 314 5.84 -11.22 -9.23
N GLN A 315 6.05 -11.21 -7.92
CA GLN A 315 5.88 -10.02 -7.09
C GLN A 315 7.06 -9.88 -6.12
N LEU A 316 7.49 -8.64 -5.92
CA LEU A 316 8.45 -8.23 -4.91
C LEU A 316 7.84 -7.09 -4.12
N TYR A 317 7.93 -7.12 -2.80
CA TYR A 317 7.37 -6.06 -1.95
C TYR A 317 8.01 -6.05 -0.56
N THR A 318 7.84 -4.96 0.17
CA THR A 318 8.11 -4.92 1.59
C THR A 318 6.83 -5.20 2.37
N TYR A 319 6.96 -5.93 3.48
CA TYR A 319 5.88 -6.31 4.37
C TYR A 319 6.22 -5.93 5.79
N VAL A 320 5.33 -5.19 6.45
CA VAL A 320 5.48 -4.82 7.85
C VAL A 320 4.60 -5.70 8.70
N ALA A 321 5.20 -6.59 9.49
CA ALA A 321 4.50 -7.43 10.44
C ALA A 321 4.34 -6.71 11.78
N ASP A 322 3.18 -6.90 12.44
CA ASP A 322 2.84 -6.31 13.75
C ASP A 322 2.98 -4.78 13.80
N ALA A 323 2.55 -4.07 12.74
CA ALA A 323 2.52 -2.61 12.70
C ALA A 323 1.66 -1.98 13.81
N SER A 324 0.89 -2.80 14.56
CA SER A 324 0.13 -2.37 15.74
C SER A 324 1.00 -1.96 16.92
N ASN A 325 2.27 -2.36 16.93
CA ASN A 325 3.24 -1.99 17.96
C ASN A 325 4.52 -1.50 17.29
N THR A 326 4.70 -0.18 17.21
CA THR A 326 5.84 0.44 16.54
C THR A 326 7.20 0.02 17.11
N ASP A 327 7.25 -0.39 18.38
CA ASP A 327 8.48 -0.85 19.03
C ASP A 327 8.85 -2.30 18.65
N SER A 328 7.90 -3.07 18.11
CA SER A 328 8.09 -4.47 17.71
C SER A 328 7.86 -4.74 16.22
N ALA A 329 7.48 -3.73 15.45
CA ALA A 329 7.27 -3.86 14.03
C ALA A 329 8.52 -4.40 13.32
N THR A 330 8.33 -5.45 12.54
CA THR A 330 9.42 -6.07 11.78
C THR A 330 9.12 -5.94 10.30
N THR A 331 10.05 -5.34 9.57
CA THR A 331 9.95 -5.22 8.12
C THR A 331 10.65 -6.39 7.45
N TYR A 332 9.96 -7.00 6.52
CA TYR A 332 10.46 -8.05 5.64
C TYR A 332 10.46 -7.58 4.20
N ILE A 333 11.43 -8.04 3.44
CA ILE A 333 11.38 -8.07 1.99
C ILE A 333 10.82 -9.42 1.56
N ILE A 334 9.88 -9.41 0.64
CA ILE A 334 9.20 -10.60 0.14
C ILE A 334 9.44 -10.71 -1.35
N GLY A 335 9.80 -11.91 -1.80
CA GLY A 335 9.72 -12.32 -3.19
C GLY A 335 8.67 -13.42 -3.30
N GLN A 336 7.82 -13.33 -4.30
CA GLN A 336 6.72 -14.26 -4.52
C GLN A 336 6.64 -14.65 -6.00
N VAL A 337 6.44 -15.94 -6.26
CA VAL A 337 6.10 -16.44 -7.60
C VAL A 337 4.92 -17.41 -7.51
N ASN A 338 3.95 -17.21 -8.38
CA ASN A 338 2.81 -18.10 -8.50
C ASN A 338 3.11 -19.19 -9.52
N LEU A 339 3.03 -20.44 -9.10
CA LEU A 339 3.37 -21.62 -9.88
C LEU A 339 2.16 -22.16 -10.66
N PRO A 340 2.36 -22.89 -11.76
CA PRO A 340 1.25 -23.39 -12.58
C PRO A 340 0.49 -24.54 -11.92
N LYS A 341 1.07 -25.22 -10.93
CA LYS A 341 0.44 -26.31 -10.18
C LYS A 341 0.76 -26.22 -8.68
N SER A 342 -0.01 -26.92 -7.86
CA SER A 342 0.25 -27.04 -6.43
C SER A 342 1.42 -27.98 -6.16
N TYR A 343 2.29 -27.58 -5.22
CA TYR A 343 3.43 -28.37 -4.71
C TYR A 343 3.26 -28.68 -3.21
N GLY A 344 2.15 -28.30 -2.60
CA GLY A 344 1.86 -28.50 -1.19
C GLY A 344 2.61 -27.57 -0.24
N GLY A 345 2.95 -28.07 0.94
CA GLY A 345 3.57 -27.28 2.00
C GLY A 345 5.04 -27.65 2.23
N ILE A 346 5.96 -26.73 2.00
CA ILE A 346 7.39 -26.84 2.32
C ILE A 346 7.83 -25.55 3.01
N LEU A 347 8.58 -25.69 4.10
CA LEU A 347 9.18 -24.54 4.79
C LEU A 347 10.67 -24.81 5.01
N VAL A 348 11.52 -23.95 4.49
CA VAL A 348 12.97 -23.94 4.69
C VAL A 348 13.32 -22.75 5.57
N GLU A 349 13.58 -22.99 6.83
CA GLU A 349 13.89 -21.98 7.83
C GLU A 349 15.39 -21.83 8.03
N ARG A 350 15.90 -20.61 7.95
CA ARG A 350 17.28 -20.29 8.31
C ARG A 350 17.46 -20.24 9.84
N ARG A 351 18.38 -21.04 10.41
CA ARG A 351 18.55 -21.19 11.86
C ARG A 351 19.46 -20.17 12.52
N ASP A 352 20.53 -19.78 11.86
CA ASP A 352 21.62 -18.95 12.41
C ASP A 352 21.39 -17.44 12.27
N SER A 353 20.29 -17.03 11.64
CA SER A 353 19.94 -15.64 11.54
C SER A 353 19.22 -15.14 12.78
N ARG A 354 19.87 -14.26 13.54
CA ARG A 354 19.25 -13.55 14.67
C ARG A 354 18.11 -12.62 14.21
N PHE A 355 18.04 -12.35 12.92
CA PHE A 355 17.12 -11.40 12.32
C PHE A 355 15.89 -12.05 11.70
N LEU A 356 15.86 -13.36 11.54
CA LEU A 356 14.70 -14.07 11.01
C LEU A 356 13.80 -14.57 12.16
N LYS A 357 12.49 -14.48 11.95
CA LYS A 357 11.52 -15.07 12.85
C LYS A 357 11.65 -16.58 12.78
N ARG A 358 11.78 -17.23 13.93
CA ARG A 358 11.74 -18.71 14.02
C ARG A 358 10.29 -19.14 14.09
N PHE A 359 9.94 -20.06 13.22
CA PHE A 359 8.64 -20.69 13.24
C PHE A 359 8.70 -21.99 14.05
N ARG A 360 7.62 -22.29 14.74
CA ARG A 360 7.37 -23.67 15.16
C ARG A 360 6.89 -24.42 13.93
N ALA A 361 7.21 -25.74 13.86
CA ALA A 361 6.67 -26.57 12.80
C ALA A 361 5.16 -26.32 12.68
N PRO A 362 4.67 -25.93 11.49
CA PRO A 362 3.24 -25.73 11.28
C PRO A 362 2.48 -27.02 11.59
N SER A 363 1.21 -26.92 11.98
CA SER A 363 0.36 -28.09 12.17
C SER A 363 0.30 -28.91 10.87
N GLY A 364 0.55 -30.19 10.93
CA GLY A 364 0.60 -31.07 9.76
C GLY A 364 1.94 -31.16 9.05
N TYR A 365 2.93 -30.34 9.44
CA TYR A 365 4.29 -30.43 8.91
C TYR A 365 5.17 -31.30 9.76
N LYS A 366 6.03 -32.10 9.12
CA LYS A 366 7.08 -32.89 9.74
C LYS A 366 8.44 -32.36 9.38
N LYS A 367 9.37 -32.46 10.29
CA LYS A 367 10.77 -32.14 10.06
C LYS A 367 11.34 -33.10 9.02
N VAL A 368 12.01 -32.53 8.00
CA VAL A 368 12.76 -33.28 7.00
C VAL A 368 14.25 -33.17 7.32
N GLU A 369 14.93 -34.29 7.46
CA GLU A 369 16.38 -34.37 7.59
C GLU A 369 16.97 -34.68 6.22
N LEU A 370 17.84 -33.80 5.74
CA LEU A 370 18.56 -34.00 4.49
C LEU A 370 19.89 -34.70 4.74
N GLU A 371 20.46 -35.32 3.72
CA GLU A 371 21.73 -36.07 3.85
C GLU A 371 22.92 -35.18 4.21
N TRP A 372 22.87 -33.87 3.86
CA TRP A 372 23.96 -32.94 4.14
C TRP A 372 23.85 -32.33 5.55
N GLY A 373 24.61 -32.87 6.48
CA GLY A 373 24.57 -32.49 7.90
C GLY A 373 24.90 -31.01 8.17
N ASP A 374 25.82 -30.40 7.42
CA ASP A 374 26.17 -29.00 7.62
C ASP A 374 25.07 -28.05 7.09
N PHE A 375 24.38 -28.44 6.03
CA PHE A 375 23.18 -27.75 5.59
C PHE A 375 22.09 -27.80 6.66
N ASN A 376 21.81 -28.96 7.26
CA ASN A 376 20.83 -29.13 8.34
C ASN A 376 21.17 -28.32 9.60
N LYS A 377 22.45 -28.01 9.86
CA LYS A 377 22.83 -27.09 10.95
C LYS A 377 22.46 -25.64 10.65
N ARG A 378 22.45 -25.25 9.39
CA ARG A 378 22.17 -23.88 8.93
C ARG A 378 20.71 -23.67 8.57
N TYR A 379 20.06 -24.66 7.96
CA TYR A 379 18.66 -24.64 7.56
C TYR A 379 17.88 -25.77 8.24
N GLN A 380 16.63 -25.46 8.60
CA GLN A 380 15.65 -26.47 9.04
C GLN A 380 14.58 -26.59 7.98
N VAL A 381 14.34 -27.81 7.52
CA VAL A 381 13.31 -28.10 6.52
C VAL A 381 12.11 -28.76 7.20
N TYR A 382 10.92 -28.35 6.80
CA TYR A 382 9.66 -28.97 7.17
C TYR A 382 8.82 -29.18 5.92
N ALA A 383 8.06 -30.27 5.86
CA ALA A 383 7.14 -30.55 4.77
C ALA A 383 5.90 -31.27 5.28
N THR A 384 4.79 -31.17 4.54
CA THR A 384 3.65 -32.05 4.72
C THR A 384 4.01 -33.47 4.20
N ASP A 385 3.39 -34.52 4.74
CA ASP A 385 3.73 -35.92 4.34
C ASP A 385 3.62 -36.16 2.83
N GLU A 386 2.63 -35.53 2.20
CA GLU A 386 2.34 -35.67 0.78
C GLU A 386 3.41 -35.03 -0.12
N ASN A 387 4.29 -34.19 0.45
CA ASN A 387 5.19 -33.30 -0.29
C ASN A 387 6.67 -33.49 0.03
N GLN A 388 7.05 -34.56 0.71
CA GLN A 388 8.46 -34.86 0.96
C GLN A 388 9.26 -34.96 -0.34
N VAL A 389 8.69 -35.58 -1.39
CA VAL A 389 9.34 -35.70 -2.70
C VAL A 389 9.63 -34.32 -3.31
N THR A 390 8.66 -33.40 -3.25
CA THR A 390 8.84 -32.03 -3.74
C THR A 390 9.89 -31.26 -2.95
N SER A 391 10.03 -31.52 -1.63
CA SER A 391 11.12 -30.91 -0.85
C SER A 391 12.49 -31.35 -1.35
N PHE A 392 12.65 -32.61 -1.76
CA PHE A 392 13.91 -33.11 -2.34
C PHE A 392 14.15 -32.60 -3.77
N GLU A 393 13.10 -32.34 -4.54
CA GLU A 393 13.23 -31.71 -5.85
C GLU A 393 13.74 -30.26 -5.72
N LEU A 394 13.13 -29.47 -4.83
CA LEU A 394 13.57 -28.09 -4.57
C LEU A 394 14.97 -28.07 -3.96
N LEU A 395 15.20 -28.86 -2.92
CA LEU A 395 16.45 -28.90 -2.17
C LEU A 395 17.40 -29.99 -2.73
N ASN A 396 17.56 -30.02 -4.03
CA ASN A 396 18.57 -30.88 -4.66
C ASN A 396 20.00 -30.42 -4.29
N PRO A 397 21.02 -31.26 -4.45
CA PRO A 397 22.39 -30.91 -4.06
C PRO A 397 22.93 -29.60 -4.64
N SER A 398 22.57 -29.29 -5.88
CA SER A 398 23.01 -28.03 -6.54
C SER A 398 22.42 -26.79 -5.88
N PHE A 399 21.13 -26.81 -5.57
CA PHE A 399 20.46 -25.68 -4.92
C PHE A 399 20.91 -25.53 -3.46
N MET A 400 21.05 -26.63 -2.74
CA MET A 400 21.59 -26.60 -1.36
C MET A 400 23.01 -26.03 -1.33
N ALA A 401 23.90 -26.47 -2.23
CA ALA A 401 25.25 -25.94 -2.30
C ALA A 401 25.25 -24.45 -2.61
N TRP A 402 24.44 -24.02 -3.57
CA TRP A 402 24.33 -22.60 -3.90
C TRP A 402 23.82 -21.76 -2.72
N LEU A 403 22.74 -22.18 -2.02
CA LEU A 403 22.24 -21.48 -0.83
C LEU A 403 23.30 -21.42 0.29
N TYR A 404 24.05 -22.53 0.45
CA TYR A 404 25.07 -22.64 1.48
C TYR A 404 26.29 -21.75 1.19
N ASP A 405 26.80 -21.80 -0.03
CA ASP A 405 28.03 -21.11 -0.46
C ASP A 405 27.80 -19.59 -0.52
N GLN A 406 26.63 -19.16 -0.94
CA GLN A 406 26.26 -17.72 -0.97
C GLN A 406 25.86 -17.18 0.41
N ASP A 407 25.83 -18.03 1.45
CA ASP A 407 25.40 -17.67 2.81
C ASP A 407 24.06 -16.90 2.87
N ILE A 408 23.11 -17.30 2.02
CA ILE A 408 21.86 -16.60 1.83
C ILE A 408 21.00 -16.66 3.10
N LYS A 409 20.58 -15.49 3.59
CA LYS A 409 19.80 -15.32 4.83
C LYS A 409 18.33 -15.10 4.54
N VAL A 410 17.68 -16.09 3.95
CA VAL A 410 16.26 -16.09 3.65
C VAL A 410 15.56 -17.32 4.20
N ASN A 411 14.27 -17.19 4.44
CA ASN A 411 13.37 -18.33 4.54
C ASN A 411 12.70 -18.56 3.20
N ILE A 412 12.43 -19.80 2.86
CA ILE A 412 11.71 -20.19 1.65
C ILE A 412 10.47 -20.96 2.10
N GLU A 413 9.31 -20.58 1.63
CA GLU A 413 8.06 -21.26 1.91
C GLU A 413 7.32 -21.55 0.62
N VAL A 414 6.92 -22.80 0.41
CA VAL A 414 5.99 -23.18 -0.65
C VAL A 414 4.66 -23.48 0.01
N VAL A 415 3.64 -22.79 -0.42
CA VAL A 415 2.25 -22.99 0.03
C VAL A 415 1.39 -23.18 -1.20
N ASP A 416 0.88 -24.39 -1.37
CA ASP A 416 0.11 -24.77 -2.55
C ASP A 416 0.87 -24.50 -3.85
N ASN A 417 0.46 -23.47 -4.59
CA ASN A 417 1.07 -23.07 -5.85
C ASN A 417 1.86 -21.75 -5.73
N ILE A 418 2.27 -21.35 -4.54
CA ILE A 418 3.02 -20.11 -4.35
C ILE A 418 4.34 -20.41 -3.66
N VAL A 419 5.42 -19.86 -4.20
CA VAL A 419 6.73 -19.79 -3.51
C VAL A 419 6.88 -18.40 -2.92
N TYR A 420 7.13 -18.34 -1.63
CA TYR A 420 7.54 -17.15 -0.91
C TYR A 420 9.00 -17.23 -0.50
N LEU A 421 9.71 -16.16 -0.73
CA LEU A 421 11.00 -15.90 -0.11
C LEU A 421 10.85 -14.71 0.83
N TYR A 422 11.38 -14.80 2.04
CA TYR A 422 11.33 -13.65 2.92
C TYR A 422 12.58 -13.52 3.79
N ALA A 423 13.05 -12.29 3.91
CA ALA A 423 14.15 -11.91 4.75
C ALA A 423 13.78 -10.67 5.56
N LYS A 424 14.21 -10.64 6.82
CA LYS A 424 14.13 -9.42 7.63
C LYS A 424 15.13 -8.40 7.09
N ILE A 425 14.70 -7.16 6.93
CA ILE A 425 15.54 -6.05 6.50
C ILE A 425 15.58 -4.95 7.55
N SER A 426 16.69 -4.18 7.55
CA SER A 426 16.79 -2.93 8.29
C SER A 426 16.12 -1.81 7.51
N ALA A 427 15.70 -0.75 8.19
CA ALA A 427 15.10 0.40 7.55
C ALA A 427 16.03 0.98 6.45
N GLY A 428 15.48 1.13 5.25
CA GLY A 428 16.22 1.66 4.09
C GLY A 428 17.04 0.63 3.30
N GLU A 429 17.09 -0.64 3.72
CA GLU A 429 17.76 -1.71 2.98
C GLU A 429 16.79 -2.35 1.96
N MET A 430 17.16 -2.28 0.68
CA MET A 430 16.34 -2.83 -0.41
C MET A 430 17.14 -3.89 -1.16
N ARG A 431 16.83 -5.17 -0.95
CA ARG A 431 17.55 -6.32 -1.52
C ARG A 431 16.76 -7.00 -2.65
N TYR A 432 16.07 -6.22 -3.49
CA TYR A 432 15.22 -6.78 -4.55
C TYR A 432 16.00 -7.61 -5.58
N GLY A 433 17.22 -7.19 -5.94
CA GLY A 433 18.07 -7.96 -6.87
C GLY A 433 18.37 -9.35 -6.32
N GLU A 434 18.81 -9.43 -5.07
CA GLU A 434 19.08 -10.72 -4.41
C GLU A 434 17.83 -11.60 -4.32
N MET A 435 16.67 -11.01 -3.96
CA MET A 435 15.42 -11.77 -3.91
C MET A 435 15.00 -12.28 -5.30
N MET A 436 15.20 -11.49 -6.35
CA MET A 436 14.94 -11.89 -7.72
C MET A 436 15.83 -13.08 -8.14
N ASP A 437 17.12 -13.03 -7.83
CA ASP A 437 18.07 -14.10 -8.15
C ASP A 437 17.68 -15.42 -7.44
N ILE A 438 17.28 -15.33 -6.17
CA ILE A 438 16.85 -16.50 -5.40
C ILE A 438 15.54 -17.07 -5.97
N LEU A 439 14.57 -16.22 -6.32
CA LEU A 439 13.31 -16.65 -6.93
C LEU A 439 13.56 -17.36 -8.26
N GLN A 440 14.40 -16.79 -9.14
CA GLN A 440 14.75 -17.39 -10.42
C GLN A 440 15.42 -18.75 -10.23
N LYS A 441 16.34 -18.85 -9.27
CA LYS A 441 17.03 -20.11 -8.96
C LYS A 441 16.06 -21.14 -8.39
N SER A 442 15.20 -20.76 -7.43
CA SER A 442 14.20 -21.65 -6.84
C SER A 442 13.21 -22.18 -7.88
N HIS A 443 12.73 -21.31 -8.76
CA HIS A 443 11.86 -21.68 -9.87
C HIS A 443 12.53 -22.69 -10.82
N LYS A 444 13.80 -22.43 -11.19
CA LYS A 444 14.55 -23.33 -12.06
C LYS A 444 14.74 -24.73 -11.47
N GLU A 445 14.99 -24.82 -10.16
CA GLU A 445 15.20 -26.11 -9.47
C GLU A 445 13.90 -26.91 -9.31
N LEU A 446 12.76 -26.25 -9.18
CA LEU A 446 11.45 -26.92 -9.19
C LEU A 446 11.07 -27.49 -10.58
N LYS A 447 11.95 -27.35 -11.59
CA LYS A 447 11.78 -27.88 -12.95
C LYS A 447 10.44 -27.49 -13.60
N MET A 448 10.11 -26.23 -13.47
CA MET A 448 8.87 -25.66 -14.04
C MET A 448 9.11 -24.98 -15.36
#